data_60ff24e18c7ffc9eed95b40f72943cc6
#
_entry.id   60ff24e18c7ffc9eed95b40f72943cc6
#
_cell.length_a   1.000
_cell.length_b   1.000
_cell.length_c   1.000
_cell.angle_alpha   90.00
_cell.angle_beta   90.00
_cell.angle_gamma   90.00
#
_symmetry.space_group_name_H-M   'P 1'
#
loop_
_entity.id
_entity.type
_entity.pdbx_description
1 polymer ?
#
loop_
_entity_poly.entity_id
_entity_poly.type
_entity_poly.pdbx_seq_one_letter_code
_entity_poly.pdbx_strand_id
1 'polypeptide(L)'
;MSSGLALHSGKVYRQGMNQLSRFISLHPYFKVPPDKMPHLKAILPEFAAKTQNETGNLFYEFTINGDEVFCREGYVNAEALLAHLENVGAMLAQALTMADLIRIEVHGPPAELAKLKEPLAHLKPAWFALHI
;
A
#
# COMPACT_ATOMS: atom_id res chain seq x y z
N MET A 1 -22.23 -16.33 -9.33
CA MET A 1 -21.87 -16.32 -9.01
C MET A 1 -21.50 -16.22 -9.16
N SER A 2 -21.40 -16.34 -9.10
CA SER A 2 -20.90 -16.39 -8.88
C SER A 2 -20.36 -16.40 -8.82
N SER A 3 -20.21 -16.64 -9.02
CA SER A 3 -19.61 -16.67 -8.68
C SER A 3 -19.21 -16.34 -8.54
N GLY A 4 -19.07 -16.22 -8.59
CA GLY A 4 -18.53 -16.00 -8.09
C GLY A 4 -18.15 -15.22 -8.19
N LEU A 5 -18.11 -15.06 -8.43
CA LEU A 5 -17.66 -14.25 -8.35
C LEU A 5 -17.37 -13.43 -8.80
N ALA A 6 -17.24 -13.10 -9.08
CA ALA A 6 -16.96 -12.43 -9.21
C ALA A 6 -16.65 -11.69 -9.74
N LEU A 7 -16.30 -11.24 -10.21
CA LEU A 7 -15.88 -10.63 -10.44
C LEU A 7 -15.56 -9.63 -10.60
N HIS A 8 -15.42 -9.25 -10.51
CA HIS A 8 -15.08 -8.37 -10.42
C HIS A 8 -14.24 -7.64 -10.81
N SER A 9 -14.65 -6.90 -10.97
CA SER A 9 -13.52 -6.34 -11.19
C SER A 9 -12.49 -7.24 -11.52
N GLY A 10 -12.40 -7.62 -12.34
CA GLY A 10 -11.43 -8.43 -12.63
C GLY A 10 -10.81 -9.12 -11.54
N LYS A 11 -11.02 -8.64 -10.47
CA LYS A 11 -10.49 -9.28 -9.36
C LYS A 11 -11.42 -10.30 -8.99
N VAL A 12 -11.00 -11.39 -8.97
CA VAL A 12 -11.79 -12.34 -8.73
C VAL A 12 -11.62 -12.92 -7.52
N TYR A 13 -12.42 -13.24 -7.05
CA TYR A 13 -12.27 -13.96 -6.00
C TYR A 13 -13.17 -14.90 -5.79
N ARG A 14 -13.13 -15.67 -6.12
CA ARG A 14 -13.84 -16.49 -6.04
C ARG A 14 -13.74 -17.26 -5.81
N GLN A 15 -13.69 -17.86 -6.07
CA GLN A 15 -13.65 -18.64 -5.88
C GLN A 15 -13.42 -18.96 -5.10
N GLY A 16 -13.55 -18.93 -4.90
CA GLY A 16 -13.34 -19.31 -4.04
C GLY A 16 -13.32 -18.90 -3.34
N MET A 17 -13.96 -18.89 -3.15
CA MET A 17 -13.76 -18.64 -2.35
C MET A 17 -13.44 -18.74 -1.29
N ASN A 18 -13.87 -18.89 -0.69
CA ASN A 18 -13.14 -19.40 0.37
C ASN A 18 -11.70 -19.43 0.14
N GLN A 19 -11.30 -18.75 -0.81
CA GLN A 19 -9.96 -18.64 -1.15
C GLN A 19 -9.24 -17.71 -0.23
N LEU A 20 -8.14 -18.14 0.34
CA LEU A 20 -7.37 -17.33 1.26
C LEU A 20 -6.61 -16.26 0.51
N SER A 21 -6.58 -15.07 1.06
CA SER A 21 -5.83 -13.98 0.48
C SER A 21 -4.34 -14.21 0.62
N ARG A 22 -3.61 -13.98 -0.46
CA ARG A 22 -2.18 -14.15 -0.45
C ARG A 22 -1.45 -12.91 -0.89
N PHE A 23 -2.13 -11.79 -0.93
CA PHE A 23 -1.51 -10.55 -1.35
C PHE A 23 -0.78 -9.88 -0.17
N ILE A 24 0.06 -8.93 -0.53
CA ILE A 24 0.76 -8.08 0.43
C ILE A 24 -0.03 -6.80 0.58
N SER A 25 -0.17 -6.28 1.79
CA SER A 25 -0.71 -4.94 1.97
C SER A 25 0.29 -4.10 2.76
N LEU A 26 0.39 -2.83 2.36
CA LEU A 26 1.27 -1.86 2.97
C LEU A 26 0.42 -0.79 3.64
N HIS A 27 0.78 -0.40 4.84
CA HIS A 27 -0.02 0.50 5.65
C HIS A 27 0.86 1.60 6.24
N PRO A 28 1.14 2.67 5.48
CA PRO A 28 1.90 3.81 6.02
C PRO A 28 0.97 4.81 6.69
N TYR A 29 1.41 5.34 7.82
CA TYR A 29 0.70 6.38 8.57
C TYR A 29 1.59 7.62 8.60
N PHE A 30 1.07 8.74 8.11
CA PHE A 30 1.83 9.99 8.07
C PHE A 30 1.19 11.01 9.00
N LYS A 31 2.00 11.72 9.76
CA LYS A 31 1.54 12.85 10.54
C LYS A 31 1.93 14.12 9.81
N VAL A 32 0.97 15.02 9.61
CA VAL A 32 1.14 16.19 8.75
C VAL A 32 0.84 17.45 9.53
N PRO A 33 1.79 18.40 9.62
CA PRO A 33 1.51 19.68 10.26
C PRO A 33 0.36 20.40 9.52
N PRO A 34 -0.48 21.14 10.24
CA PRO A 34 -1.64 21.79 9.61
C PRO A 34 -1.29 22.69 8.44
N ASP A 35 -0.18 23.41 8.52
CA ASP A 35 0.22 24.33 7.44
C ASP A 35 0.72 23.56 6.19
N LYS A 36 1.10 22.30 6.34
CA LYS A 36 1.55 21.49 5.22
C LYS A 36 0.44 20.65 4.59
N MET A 37 -0.67 20.49 5.30
CA MET A 37 -1.75 19.60 4.83
C MET A 37 -2.28 19.98 3.44
N PRO A 38 -2.54 21.27 3.13
CA PRO A 38 -3.00 21.60 1.79
C PRO A 38 -1.99 21.21 0.70
N HIS A 39 -0.71 21.36 0.99
CA HIS A 39 0.35 21.01 0.03
C HIS A 39 0.43 19.51 -0.18
N LEU A 40 0.31 18.73 0.92
CA LEU A 40 0.32 17.29 0.79
C LEU A 40 -0.90 16.79 0.02
N LYS A 41 -2.09 17.32 0.36
CA LYS A 41 -3.32 16.92 -0.33
C LYS A 41 -3.23 17.16 -1.84
N ALA A 42 -2.50 18.19 -2.25
CA ALA A 42 -2.40 18.55 -3.66
C ALA A 42 -1.64 17.47 -4.46
N ILE A 43 -0.73 16.71 -3.82
CA ILE A 43 0.03 15.68 -4.54
C ILE A 43 -0.55 14.29 -4.42
N LEU A 44 -1.54 14.07 -3.55
CA LEU A 44 -2.13 12.74 -3.40
C LEU A 44 -2.73 12.19 -4.72
N PRO A 45 -3.44 13.00 -5.54
CA PRO A 45 -3.93 12.49 -6.83
C PRO A 45 -2.81 12.05 -7.77
N GLU A 46 -1.62 12.64 -7.66
CA GLU A 46 -0.50 12.25 -8.51
C GLU A 46 0.03 10.87 -8.13
N PHE A 47 0.04 10.57 -6.83
CA PHE A 47 0.38 9.21 -6.38
C PHE A 47 -0.59 8.20 -6.98
N ALA A 48 -1.88 8.50 -6.91
CA ALA A 48 -2.90 7.60 -7.42
C ALA A 48 -2.76 7.41 -8.94
N ALA A 49 -2.48 8.50 -9.65
CA ALA A 49 -2.33 8.44 -11.10
C ALA A 49 -1.14 7.57 -11.51
N LYS A 50 -0.01 7.71 -10.82
CA LYS A 50 1.15 6.86 -11.12
C LYS A 50 0.88 5.39 -10.78
N THR A 51 0.23 5.16 -9.66
CA THR A 51 -0.06 3.79 -9.21
C THR A 51 -1.02 3.07 -10.15
N GLN A 52 -1.91 3.82 -10.79
CA GLN A 52 -2.90 3.26 -11.70
C GLN A 52 -2.26 2.49 -12.86
N ASN A 53 -1.04 2.83 -13.23
CA ASN A 53 -0.34 2.18 -14.34
C ASN A 53 0.40 0.92 -13.93
N GLU A 54 0.38 0.56 -12.65
CA GLU A 54 1.07 -0.63 -12.16
C GLU A 54 0.22 -1.88 -12.38
N THR A 55 0.83 -2.94 -12.86
CA THR A 55 0.08 -4.18 -13.12
C THR A 55 -0.15 -5.01 -11.87
N GLY A 56 0.68 -4.83 -10.84
CA GLY A 56 0.60 -5.65 -9.64
C GLY A 56 -0.12 -4.99 -8.47
N ASN A 57 -0.61 -3.77 -8.62
CA ASN A 57 -1.36 -3.11 -7.57
C ASN A 57 -2.81 -3.56 -7.59
N LEU A 58 -3.37 -3.86 -6.41
CA LEU A 58 -4.74 -4.33 -6.27
C LEU A 58 -5.69 -3.23 -5.83
N PHE A 59 -5.24 -2.36 -4.93
CA PHE A 59 -6.02 -1.21 -4.47
C PHE A 59 -5.06 -0.18 -3.90
N TYR A 60 -5.49 1.09 -3.92
CA TYR A 60 -4.65 2.19 -3.49
C TYR A 60 -5.54 3.38 -3.14
N GLU A 61 -5.67 3.68 -1.84
CA GLU A 61 -6.60 4.71 -1.38
C GLU A 61 -6.02 5.47 -0.21
N PHE A 62 -6.11 6.79 -0.27
CA PHE A 62 -5.73 7.64 0.86
C PHE A 62 -6.95 7.94 1.71
N THR A 63 -6.76 7.89 3.02
CA THR A 63 -7.79 8.31 3.99
C THR A 63 -7.14 9.26 4.98
N ILE A 64 -7.95 10.16 5.54
CA ILE A 64 -7.44 11.21 6.41
C ILE A 64 -8.25 11.26 7.70
N ASN A 65 -7.54 11.32 8.82
CA ASN A 65 -8.14 11.50 10.14
C ASN A 65 -7.39 12.65 10.82
N GLY A 66 -7.99 13.86 10.77
CA GLY A 66 -7.36 15.03 11.36
C GLY A 66 -6.02 15.34 10.70
N ASP A 67 -4.94 15.24 11.46
CA ASP A 67 -3.59 15.51 10.96
C ASP A 67 -2.87 14.24 10.49
N GLU A 68 -3.56 13.10 10.44
CA GLU A 68 -2.96 11.86 9.96
C GLU A 68 -3.49 11.48 8.59
N VAL A 69 -2.58 11.11 7.72
CA VAL A 69 -2.90 10.60 6.39
C VAL A 69 -2.45 9.15 6.34
N PHE A 70 -3.35 8.30 5.89
CA PHE A 70 -3.12 6.87 5.79
C PHE A 70 -3.34 6.42 4.35
N CYS A 71 -2.56 5.47 3.89
CA CYS A 71 -2.79 4.87 2.58
C CYS A 71 -3.09 3.38 2.75
N ARG A 72 -4.22 2.94 2.19
CA ARG A 72 -4.51 1.52 2.09
C ARG A 72 -4.05 1.06 0.73
N GLU A 73 -3.15 0.08 0.69
CA GLU A 73 -2.60 -0.35 -0.59
C GLU A 73 -2.31 -1.85 -0.54
N GLY A 74 -2.57 -2.50 -1.66
CA GLY A 74 -2.37 -3.92 -1.77
C GLY A 74 -1.68 -4.29 -3.08
N TYR A 75 -0.88 -5.36 -3.03
CA TYR A 75 -0.05 -5.80 -4.15
C TYR A 75 -0.10 -7.31 -4.26
N VAL A 76 -0.01 -7.82 -5.48
CA VAL A 76 -0.12 -9.26 -5.72
C VAL A 76 1.03 -10.05 -5.08
N ASN A 77 2.20 -9.43 -4.91
CA ASN A 77 3.37 -10.08 -4.33
C ASN A 77 4.40 -9.03 -3.91
N ALA A 78 5.51 -9.49 -3.34
CA ALA A 78 6.57 -8.60 -2.87
C ALA A 78 7.18 -7.80 -4.02
N GLU A 79 7.38 -8.42 -5.16
CA GLU A 79 7.98 -7.76 -6.32
C GLU A 79 7.12 -6.59 -6.78
N ALA A 80 5.80 -6.75 -6.74
CA ALA A 80 4.88 -5.68 -7.13
C ALA A 80 4.96 -4.50 -6.16
N LEU A 81 5.13 -4.77 -4.86
CA LEU A 81 5.30 -3.71 -3.88
C LEU A 81 6.61 -2.95 -4.12
N LEU A 82 7.69 -3.67 -4.37
CA LEU A 82 8.98 -3.03 -4.64
C LEU A 82 8.92 -2.18 -5.91
N ALA A 83 8.23 -2.66 -6.94
CA ALA A 83 8.04 -1.89 -8.16
C ALA A 83 7.27 -0.61 -7.90
N HIS A 84 6.25 -0.69 -7.01
CA HIS A 84 5.49 0.50 -6.63
C HIS A 84 6.38 1.53 -5.94
N LEU A 85 7.19 1.10 -4.97
CA LEU A 85 8.04 2.02 -4.24
C LEU A 85 9.05 2.69 -5.15
N GLU A 86 9.53 2.00 -6.17
CA GLU A 86 10.39 2.61 -7.17
C GLU A 86 9.62 3.62 -8.02
N ASN A 87 8.41 3.25 -8.44
CA ASN A 87 7.56 4.09 -9.28
C ASN A 87 7.23 5.43 -8.62
N VAL A 88 6.94 5.42 -7.31
CA VAL A 88 6.55 6.63 -6.58
C VAL A 88 7.69 7.22 -5.74
N GLY A 89 8.91 6.68 -5.87
CA GLY A 89 10.01 7.04 -4.97
C GLY A 89 10.28 8.52 -4.87
N ALA A 90 10.34 9.23 -6.00
CA ALA A 90 10.63 10.66 -6.01
C ALA A 90 9.49 11.45 -5.35
N MET A 91 8.25 11.06 -5.58
CA MET A 91 7.10 11.72 -4.97
C MET A 91 7.04 11.43 -3.48
N LEU A 92 7.41 10.21 -3.08
CA LEU A 92 7.45 9.86 -1.66
C LEU A 92 8.51 10.70 -0.95
N ALA A 93 9.66 10.88 -1.56
CA ALA A 93 10.70 11.76 -1.00
C ALA A 93 10.18 13.18 -0.81
N GLN A 94 9.42 13.68 -1.77
CA GLN A 94 8.79 14.99 -1.67
C GLN A 94 7.79 15.04 -0.51
N ALA A 95 6.94 14.02 -0.40
CA ALA A 95 5.94 13.96 0.67
C ALA A 95 6.62 13.94 2.04
N LEU A 96 7.75 13.29 2.18
CA LEU A 96 8.45 13.19 3.44
C LEU A 96 9.12 14.51 3.86
N THR A 97 9.15 15.52 3.00
CA THR A 97 9.54 16.88 3.41
C THR A 97 8.38 17.62 4.07
N MET A 98 7.15 17.10 3.94
CA MET A 98 5.94 17.75 4.45
C MET A 98 5.25 16.96 5.56
N ALA A 99 5.67 15.72 5.78
CA ALA A 99 4.98 14.84 6.72
C ALA A 99 5.98 13.86 7.33
N ASP A 100 5.68 13.38 8.53
CA ASP A 100 6.47 12.36 9.19
C ASP A 100 5.81 11.00 9.03
N LEU A 101 6.58 10.01 8.60
CA LEU A 101 6.11 8.63 8.59
C LEU A 101 6.21 8.10 10.03
N ILE A 102 5.07 8.06 10.72
CA ILE A 102 5.06 7.70 12.14
C ILE A 102 4.91 6.21 12.38
N ARG A 103 4.42 5.48 11.38
CA ARG A 103 4.27 4.03 11.49
C ARG A 103 4.11 3.46 10.09
N ILE A 104 4.66 2.28 9.87
CA ILE A 104 4.42 1.55 8.63
C ILE A 104 4.28 0.08 8.99
N GLU A 105 3.27 -0.58 8.44
CA GLU A 105 3.02 -2.00 8.64
C GLU A 105 3.01 -2.70 7.30
N VAL A 106 3.51 -3.92 7.29
CA VAL A 106 3.45 -4.78 6.10
C VAL A 106 2.78 -6.08 6.50
N HIS A 107 1.71 -6.43 5.82
CA HIS A 107 0.94 -7.64 6.11
C HIS A 107 1.00 -8.57 4.91
N GLY A 108 1.15 -9.87 5.13
CA GLY A 108 1.09 -10.81 4.04
C GLY A 108 1.64 -12.19 4.39
N PRO A 109 1.74 -13.07 3.39
CA PRO A 109 2.29 -14.41 3.61
C PRO A 109 3.75 -14.34 4.03
N PRO A 110 4.18 -15.22 4.95
CA PRO A 110 5.56 -15.16 5.45
C PRO A 110 6.63 -15.20 4.35
N ALA A 111 6.40 -15.99 3.29
CA ALA A 111 7.39 -16.10 2.22
C ALA A 111 7.56 -14.78 1.47
N GLU A 112 6.46 -14.01 1.29
CA GLU A 112 6.54 -12.72 0.63
C GLU A 112 7.15 -11.67 1.55
N LEU A 113 6.79 -11.70 2.84
CA LEU A 113 7.38 -10.77 3.79
C LEU A 113 8.89 -10.94 3.87
N ALA A 114 9.38 -12.17 3.78
CA ALA A 114 10.81 -12.45 3.84
C ALA A 114 11.57 -11.71 2.74
N LYS A 115 10.96 -11.54 1.57
CA LYS A 115 11.59 -10.84 0.46
C LYS A 115 11.69 -9.34 0.69
N LEU A 116 10.90 -8.81 1.61
CA LEU A 116 10.82 -7.37 1.86
C LEU A 116 11.64 -6.92 3.05
N LYS A 117 12.06 -7.85 3.90
CA LYS A 117 12.73 -7.49 5.15
C LYS A 117 13.98 -6.64 4.92
N GLU A 118 14.80 -7.02 3.96
CA GLU A 118 16.02 -6.28 3.68
C GLU A 118 15.75 -4.98 2.92
N PRO A 119 14.99 -4.99 1.82
CA PRO A 119 14.75 -3.75 1.08
C PRO A 119 14.03 -2.68 1.90
N LEU A 120 13.18 -3.07 2.86
CA LEU A 120 12.40 -2.11 3.64
C LEU A 120 12.94 -1.88 5.03
N ALA A 121 14.10 -2.45 5.36
CA ALA A 121 14.64 -2.37 6.73
C ALA A 121 14.79 -0.93 7.22
N HIS A 122 15.16 -0.01 6.33
CA HIS A 122 15.37 1.39 6.69
C HIS A 122 14.09 2.10 7.13
N LEU A 123 12.93 1.57 6.76
CA LEU A 123 11.65 2.13 7.17
C LEU A 123 11.18 1.57 8.51
N LYS A 124 11.84 0.55 9.01
CA LYS A 124 11.54 -0.09 10.30
C LYS A 124 10.07 -0.51 10.42
N PRO A 125 9.57 -1.31 9.48
CA PRO A 125 8.15 -1.68 9.50
C PRO A 125 7.83 -2.66 10.60
N ALA A 126 6.55 -2.66 11.00
CA ALA A 126 5.98 -3.74 11.78
C ALA A 126 5.51 -4.81 10.80
N TRP A 127 5.91 -6.06 11.03
CA TRP A 127 5.63 -7.17 10.12
C TRP A 127 4.51 -8.03 10.68
N PHE A 128 3.46 -8.19 9.89
CA PHE A 128 2.30 -8.99 10.28
C PHE A 128 2.15 -10.15 9.31
N ALA A 129 2.52 -11.34 9.76
CA ALA A 129 2.50 -12.52 8.91
C ALA A 129 1.11 -13.16 8.92
N LEU A 130 0.66 -13.53 7.73
CA LEU A 130 -0.62 -14.23 7.57
C LEU A 130 -0.62 -15.50 8.43
N HIS A 131 -1.68 -15.67 9.20
CA HIS A 131 -1.87 -16.84 10.05
C HIS A 131 -3.15 -17.54 9.62
N ILE A 132 -3.04 -18.83 9.33
CA ILE A 132 -4.19 -19.62 8.91
C ILE A 132 -4.29 -20.87 9.73
#